data_700b0f07e7fd46e18298d64f76bd0b8e
#
_entry.id   700b0f07e7fd46e18298d64f76bd0b8e
#
_cell.length_a   1.000
_cell.length_b   1.000
_cell.length_c   1.000
_cell.angle_alpha   90.00
_cell.angle_beta   90.00
_cell.angle_gamma   90.00
#
_symmetry.space_group_name_H-M   'P 1'
#
loop_
_entity.id
_entity.type
_entity.pdbx_description
1 polymer ?
#
loop_
_entity_poly.entity_id
_entity_poly.type
_entity_poly.pdbx_seq_one_letter_code
_entity_poly.pdbx_strand_id
1 'polypeptide(L)'
;MSKLHWEDFKLGAVAIYGPRLVTREEIVAFAAEFDPQPMHLDEAAASATMLGGLGASGWHSCCLLMRMIADGFILNSSSMGGPGVEEVRWLKPLRPGTRIRIRSTVQDARASNSRPEMGLVKFQFEMLDDADAILTTLHTTLLLGRREPGAAA
;
A
#
# COMPACT_ATOMS: atom_id res chain seq x y z
N MET A 1 22.98 -0.65 2.15
CA MET A 1 22.48 -1.01 0.82
C MET A 1 22.45 0.23 -0.07
N SER A 2 22.72 0.05 -1.34
CA SER A 2 22.61 1.16 -2.29
C SER A 2 21.15 1.59 -2.44
N LYS A 3 20.94 2.88 -2.63
CA LYS A 3 19.62 3.48 -2.84
C LYS A 3 19.00 2.98 -4.15
N LEU A 4 17.73 2.61 -4.10
CA LEU A 4 16.99 2.18 -5.28
C LEU A 4 16.64 3.37 -6.18
N HIS A 5 16.76 3.17 -7.47
CA HIS A 5 16.40 4.15 -8.51
C HIS A 5 15.42 3.51 -9.48
N TRP A 6 14.87 4.32 -10.39
CA TRP A 6 13.91 3.85 -11.39
C TRP A 6 14.37 2.60 -12.14
N GLU A 7 15.63 2.50 -12.48
CA GLU A 7 16.22 1.40 -13.24
C GLU A 7 16.15 0.04 -12.51
N ASP A 8 15.97 0.07 -11.18
CA ASP A 8 15.89 -1.14 -10.36
C ASP A 8 14.48 -1.78 -10.39
N PHE A 9 13.48 -1.06 -10.91
CA PHE A 9 12.10 -1.54 -10.95
C PHE A 9 11.79 -2.10 -12.34
N LYS A 10 11.78 -3.42 -12.45
CA LYS A 10 11.56 -4.12 -13.73
C LYS A 10 10.11 -4.54 -13.88
N LEU A 11 9.57 -4.40 -15.09
CA LEU A 11 8.22 -4.86 -15.42
C LEU A 11 8.00 -6.30 -14.97
N GLY A 12 6.91 -6.54 -14.25
CA GLY A 12 6.53 -7.86 -13.76
C GLY A 12 7.23 -8.28 -12.46
N ALA A 13 8.17 -7.48 -11.93
CA ALA A 13 8.85 -7.80 -10.68
C ALA A 13 7.84 -7.82 -9.52
N VAL A 14 7.97 -8.82 -8.64
CA VAL A 14 7.11 -9.01 -7.47
C VAL A 14 7.97 -9.00 -6.21
N ALA A 15 7.49 -8.31 -5.18
CA ALA A 15 8.10 -8.30 -3.85
C ALA A 15 7.01 -8.45 -2.79
N ILE A 16 7.39 -9.01 -1.62
CA ILE A 16 6.50 -9.19 -0.46
C ILE A 16 7.10 -8.47 0.72
N TYR A 17 6.28 -7.68 1.42
CA TYR A 17 6.67 -6.94 2.62
C TYR A 17 5.80 -7.37 3.81
N GLY A 18 6.37 -7.39 4.99
CA GLY A 18 5.71 -7.84 6.22
C GLY A 18 6.30 -9.16 6.72
N PRO A 19 5.63 -9.89 7.63
CA PRO A 19 4.26 -9.64 8.11
C PRO A 19 4.18 -8.50 9.14
N ARG A 20 2.99 -7.95 9.30
CA ARG A 20 2.66 -7.01 10.37
C ARG A 20 1.36 -7.42 11.05
N LEU A 21 1.38 -7.53 12.38
CA LEU A 21 0.17 -7.76 13.17
C LEU A 21 -0.64 -6.46 13.27
N VAL A 22 -1.94 -6.56 13.03
CA VAL A 22 -2.88 -5.44 13.18
C VAL A 22 -3.69 -5.67 14.45
N THR A 23 -3.59 -4.75 15.40
CA THR A 23 -4.26 -4.89 16.70
C THR A 23 -5.61 -4.20 16.71
N ARG A 24 -6.49 -4.67 17.62
CA ARG A 24 -7.78 -4.00 17.90
C ARG A 24 -7.57 -2.54 18.31
N GLU A 25 -6.60 -2.30 19.16
CA GLU A 25 -6.30 -0.98 19.73
C GLU A 25 -5.94 0.02 18.63
N GLU A 26 -5.11 -0.37 17.67
CA GLU A 26 -4.75 0.52 16.56
C GLU A 26 -5.93 0.77 15.60
N ILE A 27 -6.78 -0.23 15.37
CA ILE A 27 -7.99 -0.09 14.55
C ILE A 27 -8.92 0.96 15.13
N VAL A 28 -9.21 0.83 16.43
CA VAL A 28 -10.10 1.74 17.15
C VAL A 28 -9.49 3.15 17.25
N ALA A 29 -8.20 3.25 17.55
CA ALA A 29 -7.50 4.54 17.66
C ALA A 29 -7.53 5.31 16.34
N PHE A 30 -7.23 4.66 15.22
CA PHE A 30 -7.30 5.29 13.90
C PHE A 30 -8.72 5.75 13.59
N ALA A 31 -9.71 4.88 13.83
CA ALA A 31 -11.11 5.19 13.54
C ALA A 31 -11.62 6.36 14.39
N ALA A 32 -11.28 6.39 15.67
CA ALA A 32 -11.69 7.48 16.55
C ALA A 32 -11.20 8.84 16.06
N GLU A 33 -10.04 8.88 15.43
CA GLU A 33 -9.46 10.12 14.92
C GLU A 33 -9.95 10.50 13.52
N PHE A 34 -10.06 9.52 12.61
CA PHE A 34 -10.24 9.80 11.18
C PHE A 34 -11.53 9.23 10.55
N ASP A 35 -12.12 8.17 11.13
CA ASP A 35 -13.30 7.51 10.56
C ASP A 35 -14.16 6.92 11.68
N PRO A 36 -14.83 7.79 12.47
CA PRO A 36 -15.49 7.36 13.70
C PRO A 36 -16.86 6.69 13.48
N GLN A 37 -16.96 5.88 12.44
CA GLN A 37 -18.14 5.06 12.22
C GLN A 37 -18.20 3.92 13.25
N PRO A 38 -19.37 3.62 13.83
CA PRO A 38 -19.48 2.62 14.90
C PRO A 38 -18.88 1.25 14.56
N MET A 39 -18.96 0.83 13.31
CA MET A 39 -18.42 -0.47 12.84
C MET A 39 -16.88 -0.56 12.91
N HIS A 40 -16.19 0.56 13.08
CA HIS A 40 -14.73 0.63 13.26
C HIS A 40 -14.31 0.89 14.70
N LEU A 41 -15.28 1.10 15.59
CA LEU A 41 -15.04 1.47 16.98
C LEU A 41 -15.49 0.40 17.98
N ASP A 42 -16.56 -0.36 17.67
CA ASP A 42 -17.22 -1.25 18.60
C ASP A 42 -17.65 -2.56 17.94
N GLU A 43 -17.29 -3.69 18.57
CA GLU A 43 -17.57 -5.03 18.07
C GLU A 43 -19.07 -5.29 17.93
N ALA A 44 -19.86 -4.91 18.95
CA ALA A 44 -21.29 -5.15 18.95
C ALA A 44 -22.00 -4.35 17.86
N ALA A 45 -21.64 -3.09 17.70
CA ALA A 45 -22.16 -2.25 16.63
C ALA A 45 -21.77 -2.79 15.26
N ALA A 46 -20.51 -3.21 15.09
CA ALA A 46 -20.01 -3.77 13.84
C ALA A 46 -20.72 -5.07 13.45
N SER A 47 -20.99 -5.94 14.43
CA SER A 47 -21.67 -7.21 14.19
C SER A 47 -23.10 -7.06 13.65
N ALA A 48 -23.75 -5.93 13.92
CA ALA A 48 -25.07 -5.61 13.41
C ALA A 48 -25.06 -5.05 11.97
N THR A 49 -23.88 -4.87 11.38
CA THR A 49 -23.71 -4.34 10.03
C THR A 49 -23.30 -5.42 9.03
N MET A 50 -23.24 -5.07 7.73
CA MET A 50 -22.70 -5.94 6.68
C MET A 50 -21.26 -6.36 6.94
N LEU A 51 -20.52 -5.60 7.77
CA LEU A 51 -19.14 -5.93 8.13
C LEU A 51 -19.06 -7.20 8.98
N GLY A 52 -20.13 -7.53 9.73
CA GLY A 52 -20.24 -8.79 10.50
C GLY A 52 -19.31 -8.89 11.70
N GLY A 53 -18.68 -7.81 12.11
CA GLY A 53 -17.73 -7.70 13.22
C GLY A 53 -16.80 -6.52 13.02
N LEU A 54 -16.01 -6.20 14.06
CA LEU A 54 -15.08 -5.09 14.00
C LEU A 54 -14.07 -5.26 12.85
N GLY A 55 -13.95 -4.24 12.03
CA GLY A 55 -12.97 -4.17 10.95
C GLY A 55 -12.35 -2.78 10.89
N ALA A 56 -11.12 -2.73 10.41
CA ALA A 56 -10.43 -1.48 10.20
C ALA A 56 -11.13 -0.62 9.15
N SER A 57 -11.06 0.70 9.33
CA SER A 57 -11.41 1.63 8.26
C SER A 57 -10.59 1.32 7.00
N GLY A 58 -11.22 1.41 5.83
CA GLY A 58 -10.49 1.25 4.57
C GLY A 58 -9.31 2.20 4.45
N TRP A 59 -9.46 3.43 4.94
CA TRP A 59 -8.36 4.41 4.97
C TRP A 59 -7.22 3.98 5.89
N HIS A 60 -7.54 3.29 6.98
CA HIS A 60 -6.52 2.68 7.85
C HIS A 60 -5.73 1.60 7.09
N SER A 61 -6.41 0.75 6.33
CA SER A 61 -5.75 -0.24 5.46
C SER A 61 -4.79 0.43 4.48
N CYS A 62 -5.19 1.54 3.86
CA CYS A 62 -4.31 2.30 2.97
C CYS A 62 -3.08 2.85 3.69
N CYS A 63 -3.25 3.36 4.92
CA CYS A 63 -2.13 3.89 5.72
C CYS A 63 -1.18 2.77 6.16
N LEU A 64 -1.71 1.61 6.54
CA LEU A 64 -0.88 0.43 6.87
C LEU A 64 -0.09 -0.05 5.67
N LEU A 65 -0.73 -0.14 4.50
CA LEU A 65 -0.07 -0.48 3.25
C LEU A 65 1.06 0.50 2.96
N MET A 66 0.78 1.81 3.05
CA MET A 66 1.79 2.85 2.83
C MET A 66 2.96 2.71 3.80
N ARG A 67 2.70 2.47 5.08
CA ARG A 67 3.76 2.28 6.08
C ARG A 67 4.64 1.08 5.73
N MET A 68 4.04 -0.03 5.33
CA MET A 68 4.77 -1.26 5.02
C MET A 68 5.63 -1.12 3.77
N ILE A 69 5.16 -0.46 2.72
CA ILE A 69 5.98 -0.22 1.52
C ILE A 69 7.03 0.87 1.77
N ALA A 70 6.72 1.85 2.63
CA ALA A 70 7.71 2.86 3.03
C ALA A 70 8.91 2.19 3.70
N ASP A 71 8.65 1.35 4.71
CA ASP A 71 9.71 0.59 5.39
C ASP A 71 10.37 -0.44 4.46
N GLY A 72 9.58 -1.03 3.54
CA GLY A 72 10.05 -2.07 2.64
C GLY A 72 11.00 -1.57 1.55
N PHE A 73 10.71 -0.43 0.94
CA PHE A 73 11.58 0.05 -0.14
C PHE A 73 11.60 1.58 -0.33
N ILE A 74 10.51 2.30 -0.06
CA ILE A 74 10.42 3.72 -0.45
C ILE A 74 11.47 4.56 0.27
N LEU A 75 11.67 4.34 1.57
CA LEU A 75 12.65 5.09 2.36
C LEU A 75 14.09 4.84 1.89
N ASN A 76 14.36 3.72 1.23
CA ASN A 76 15.64 3.41 0.62
C ASN A 76 15.61 3.60 -0.91
N SER A 77 14.79 4.50 -1.40
CA SER A 77 14.67 4.76 -2.83
C SER A 77 14.81 6.25 -3.15
N SER A 78 14.94 6.54 -4.43
CA SER A 78 14.94 7.90 -4.97
C SER A 78 13.51 8.43 -5.17
N SER A 79 12.57 8.04 -4.33
CA SER A 79 11.18 8.45 -4.45
C SER A 79 11.03 9.97 -4.46
N MET A 80 10.25 10.46 -5.40
CA MET A 80 9.90 11.87 -5.57
C MET A 80 8.40 12.10 -5.30
N GLY A 81 7.71 11.08 -4.72
CA GLY A 81 6.28 11.09 -4.50
C GLY A 81 5.49 10.47 -5.64
N GLY A 82 4.22 10.78 -5.71
CA GLY A 82 3.34 10.29 -6.76
C GLY A 82 2.21 11.28 -7.05
N PRO A 83 1.65 11.24 -8.27
CA PRO A 83 0.59 12.19 -8.67
C PRO A 83 -0.77 11.88 -8.04
N GLY A 84 -0.96 10.69 -7.49
CA GLY A 84 -2.22 10.27 -6.90
C GLY A 84 -2.37 8.76 -6.86
N VAL A 85 -3.54 8.31 -6.41
CA VAL A 85 -3.93 6.90 -6.40
C VAL A 85 -5.00 6.71 -7.47
N GLU A 86 -4.79 5.78 -8.37
CA GLU A 86 -5.72 5.54 -9.48
C GLU A 86 -6.97 4.79 -9.02
N GLU A 87 -6.78 3.78 -8.14
CA GLU A 87 -7.87 2.95 -7.64
C GLU A 87 -7.50 2.33 -6.31
N VAL A 88 -8.49 2.29 -5.41
CA VAL A 88 -8.45 1.48 -4.20
C VAL A 88 -9.73 0.64 -4.17
N ARG A 89 -9.59 -0.66 -3.87
CA ARG A 89 -10.72 -1.54 -3.61
C ARG A 89 -10.53 -2.24 -2.27
N TRP A 90 -11.53 -2.14 -1.41
CA TRP A 90 -11.61 -2.85 -0.14
C TRP A 90 -12.49 -4.09 -0.36
N LEU A 91 -11.86 -5.24 -0.57
CA LEU A 91 -12.54 -6.47 -0.98
C LEU A 91 -13.05 -7.28 0.19
N LYS A 92 -12.31 -7.26 1.31
CA LYS A 92 -12.66 -7.98 2.55
C LYS A 92 -12.27 -7.14 3.77
N PRO A 93 -13.00 -7.27 4.89
CA PRO A 93 -12.64 -6.56 6.12
C PRO A 93 -11.27 -6.96 6.64
N LEU A 94 -10.51 -5.98 7.13
CA LEU A 94 -9.31 -6.22 7.90
C LEU A 94 -9.69 -6.38 9.37
N ARG A 95 -9.58 -7.60 9.90
CA ARG A 95 -9.98 -7.94 11.27
C ARG A 95 -8.85 -7.71 12.27
N PRO A 96 -9.17 -7.41 13.54
CA PRO A 96 -8.17 -7.40 14.60
C PRO A 96 -7.46 -8.76 14.69
N GLY A 97 -6.16 -8.76 14.95
CA GLY A 97 -5.37 -9.98 15.08
C GLY A 97 -4.87 -10.57 13.77
N THR A 98 -5.19 -9.96 12.65
CA THR A 98 -4.70 -10.39 11.34
C THR A 98 -3.23 -9.98 11.17
N ARG A 99 -2.42 -10.87 10.62
CA ARG A 99 -1.06 -10.57 10.15
C ARG A 99 -1.12 -10.29 8.66
N ILE A 100 -0.86 -9.06 8.30
CA ILE A 100 -0.94 -8.63 6.91
C ILE A 100 0.44 -8.64 6.24
N ARG A 101 0.45 -8.94 4.94
CA ARG A 101 1.60 -8.78 4.05
C ARG A 101 1.18 -7.95 2.85
N ILE A 102 2.12 -7.23 2.27
CA ILE A 102 1.87 -6.47 1.04
C ILE A 102 2.62 -7.13 -0.09
N ARG A 103 1.90 -7.54 -1.13
CA ARG A 103 2.48 -7.97 -2.39
C ARG A 103 2.51 -6.78 -3.35
N SER A 104 3.71 -6.45 -3.80
CA SER A 104 3.97 -5.38 -4.76
C SER A 104 4.26 -6.00 -6.12
N THR A 105 3.60 -5.53 -7.15
CA THR A 105 3.85 -5.95 -8.54
C THR A 105 4.09 -4.70 -9.40
N VAL A 106 5.20 -4.67 -10.13
CA VAL A 106 5.48 -3.62 -11.11
C VAL A 106 4.67 -3.90 -12.38
N GLN A 107 3.70 -3.04 -12.66
CA GLN A 107 2.83 -3.18 -13.83
C GLN A 107 3.34 -2.43 -15.05
N ASP A 108 4.06 -1.33 -14.84
CA ASP A 108 4.70 -0.56 -15.91
C ASP A 108 5.87 0.23 -15.32
N ALA A 109 6.88 0.49 -16.16
CA ALA A 109 8.04 1.30 -15.78
C ALA A 109 8.54 2.02 -17.02
N ARG A 110 8.40 3.35 -17.06
CA ARG A 110 8.84 4.16 -18.18
C ARG A 110 9.59 5.41 -17.74
N ALA A 111 10.53 5.87 -18.56
CA ALA A 111 11.15 7.16 -18.35
C ALA A 111 10.13 8.29 -18.59
N SER A 112 10.30 9.40 -17.88
CA SER A 112 9.48 10.58 -18.11
C SER A 112 9.81 11.21 -19.46
N ASN A 113 8.78 11.61 -20.22
CA ASN A 113 8.96 12.28 -21.51
C ASN A 113 9.42 13.73 -21.35
N SER A 114 9.09 14.37 -20.24
CA SER A 114 9.34 15.81 -20.01
C SER A 114 10.46 16.08 -19.01
N ARG A 115 10.80 15.10 -18.17
CA ARG A 115 11.79 15.25 -17.09
C ARG A 115 12.80 14.09 -17.15
N PRO A 116 13.96 14.32 -17.80
CA PRO A 116 14.93 13.24 -18.03
C PRO A 116 15.54 12.64 -16.77
N GLU A 117 15.50 13.37 -15.65
CA GLU A 117 15.99 12.92 -14.35
C GLU A 117 15.04 11.96 -13.64
N MET A 118 13.84 11.71 -14.20
CA MET A 118 12.76 11.01 -13.53
C MET A 118 12.20 9.88 -14.39
N GLY A 119 11.78 8.81 -13.72
CA GLY A 119 10.97 7.75 -14.31
C GLY A 119 9.69 7.52 -13.51
N LEU A 120 8.74 6.87 -14.13
CA LEU A 120 7.45 6.52 -13.56
C LEU A 120 7.38 5.01 -13.43
N VAL A 121 6.93 4.53 -12.26
CA VAL A 121 6.67 3.09 -12.02
C VAL A 121 5.24 2.94 -11.55
N LYS A 122 4.45 2.20 -12.32
CA LYS A 122 3.09 1.84 -11.94
C LYS A 122 3.10 0.56 -11.13
N PHE A 123 2.54 0.62 -9.93
CA PHE A 123 2.44 -0.51 -9.02
C PHE A 123 1.00 -0.95 -8.83
N GLN A 124 0.83 -2.26 -8.70
CA GLN A 124 -0.29 -2.86 -8.01
C GLN A 124 0.19 -3.34 -6.65
N PHE A 125 -0.44 -2.86 -5.59
CA PHE A 125 -0.23 -3.35 -4.24
C PHE A 125 -1.46 -4.15 -3.80
N GLU A 126 -1.22 -5.30 -3.19
CA GLU A 126 -2.27 -6.16 -2.65
C GLU A 126 -1.97 -6.43 -1.17
N MET A 127 -2.93 -6.15 -0.30
CA MET A 127 -2.85 -6.53 1.11
C MET A 127 -3.40 -7.93 1.26
N LEU A 128 -2.59 -8.83 1.80
CA LEU A 128 -2.92 -10.24 2.00
C LEU A 128 -3.07 -10.54 3.48
N ASP A 129 -4.01 -11.40 3.83
CA ASP A 129 -4.12 -11.97 5.18
C ASP A 129 -3.26 -13.24 5.35
N ASP A 130 -3.41 -13.90 6.50
CA ASP A 130 -2.67 -15.14 6.84
C ASP A 130 -2.97 -16.31 5.88
N ALA A 131 -4.12 -16.30 5.22
CA ALA A 131 -4.56 -17.33 4.28
C ALA A 131 -4.33 -16.93 2.82
N ASP A 132 -3.54 -15.88 2.58
CA ASP A 132 -3.29 -15.31 1.23
C ASP A 132 -4.53 -14.72 0.55
N ALA A 133 -5.61 -14.46 1.31
CA ALA A 133 -6.75 -13.76 0.77
C ALA A 133 -6.43 -12.28 0.57
N ILE A 134 -6.85 -11.72 -0.55
CA ILE A 134 -6.65 -10.31 -0.86
C ILE A 134 -7.73 -9.50 -0.15
N LEU A 135 -7.31 -8.65 0.79
CA LEU A 135 -8.20 -7.76 1.55
C LEU A 135 -8.41 -6.44 0.84
N THR A 136 -7.34 -5.88 0.31
CA THR A 136 -7.33 -4.55 -0.34
C THR A 136 -6.41 -4.58 -1.54
N THR A 137 -6.82 -3.92 -2.62
CA THR A 137 -5.94 -3.63 -3.75
C THR A 137 -5.79 -2.12 -3.91
N LEU A 138 -4.60 -1.69 -4.30
CA LEU A 138 -4.29 -0.28 -4.54
C LEU A 138 -3.40 -0.14 -5.77
N HIS A 139 -3.82 0.70 -6.71
CA HIS A 139 -3.06 1.01 -7.91
C HIS A 139 -2.58 2.45 -7.85
N THR A 140 -1.28 2.64 -8.01
CA THR A 140 -0.68 3.98 -7.99
C THR A 140 0.58 4.02 -8.85
N THR A 141 0.97 5.21 -9.24
CA THR A 141 2.24 5.47 -9.92
C THR A 141 3.16 6.24 -8.97
N LEU A 142 4.38 5.76 -8.82
CA LEU A 142 5.43 6.47 -8.08
C LEU A 142 6.41 7.10 -9.05
N LEU A 143 6.86 8.30 -8.70
CA LEU A 143 7.91 9.03 -9.40
C LEU A 143 9.24 8.71 -8.72
N LEU A 144 10.20 8.22 -9.49
CA LEU A 144 11.51 7.80 -8.99
C LEU A 144 12.62 8.48 -9.78
N GLY A 145 13.64 8.93 -9.07
CA GLY A 145 14.82 9.48 -9.70
C GLY A 145 15.55 8.42 -10.51
N ARG A 146 16.11 8.81 -11.64
CA ARG A 146 16.92 7.95 -12.50
C ARG A 146 18.40 8.04 -12.07
N ARG A 147 19.08 6.91 -12.17
CA ARG A 147 20.54 6.85 -11.90
C ARG A 147 21.31 7.55 -13.02
N GLU A 148 20.84 7.40 -14.23
CA GLU A 148 21.44 7.99 -15.44
C GLU A 148 20.41 8.87 -16.17
N PRO A 149 20.28 10.16 -15.79
CA PRO A 149 19.38 11.08 -16.47
C PRO A 149 19.71 11.21 -17.95
N GLY A 150 18.66 11.15 -18.81
CA GLY A 150 18.82 11.32 -20.25
C GLY A 150 19.25 10.07 -21.02
N ALA A 151 19.53 8.94 -20.36
CA ALA A 151 19.72 7.67 -21.06
C ALA A 151 18.42 7.27 -21.75
N ALA A 152 18.50 6.75 -22.99
CA ALA A 152 17.33 6.24 -23.69
C ALA A 152 16.69 5.09 -22.90
N ALA A 153 15.35 5.10 -22.82
CA ALA A 153 14.60 4.06 -22.16
C ALA A 153 14.57 2.79 -23.00
#